data_ef8830715729fe44288323ece596d2ae
#
_entry.id   ef8830715729fe44288323ece596d2ae
#
_cell.length_a   1.000
_cell.length_b   1.000
_cell.length_c   1.000
_cell.angle_alpha   90.00
_cell.angle_beta   90.00
_cell.angle_gamma   90.00
#
_symmetry.space_group_name_H-M   'P 1'
#
loop_
_entity.id
_entity.type
_entity.pdbx_description
1 polymer ?
#
loop_
_entity_poly.entity_id
_entity_poly.type
_entity_poly.pdbx_seq_one_letter_code
_entity_poly.pdbx_strand_id
1 'polypeptide(L)' 'MNKEDLSQIEIALKIALKAHKGQHDLDGNPMILHPLTVALKGNNESEIVAGLLHDVVEDTE' A
#
# COMPACT_ATOMS: atom_id res chain seq x y z
N MET A 1 -1.78 -13.07 12.89
CA MET A 1 -1.50 -13.19 11.44
C MET A 1 -0.43 -14.25 11.25
N ASN A 2 -0.62 -15.18 10.34
CA ASN A 2 0.35 -16.24 10.13
C ASN A 2 1.40 -15.82 9.09
N LYS A 3 2.36 -16.70 8.85
CA LYS A 3 3.49 -16.43 7.97
C LYS A 3 3.06 -16.13 6.53
N GLU A 4 2.01 -16.83 6.05
CA GLU A 4 1.52 -16.61 4.69
C GLU A 4 0.86 -15.25 4.56
N ASP A 5 0.12 -14.84 5.58
CA ASP A 5 -0.54 -13.53 5.58
C ASP A 5 0.49 -12.41 5.53
N LEU A 6 1.57 -12.56 6.30
CA LEU A 6 2.65 -11.58 6.28
C LEU A 6 3.29 -11.50 4.90
N SER A 7 3.45 -12.64 4.23
CA SER A 7 4.02 -12.66 2.89
C SER A 7 3.17 -11.89 1.89
N GLN A 8 1.85 -12.02 1.96
CA GLN A 8 0.95 -11.30 1.08
C GLN A 8 1.04 -9.79 1.29
N ILE A 9 1.07 -9.39 2.56
CA ILE A 9 1.19 -7.97 2.89
C ILE A 9 2.54 -7.43 2.42
N GLU A 10 3.61 -8.18 2.62
CA GLU A 10 4.93 -7.75 2.16
C GLU A 10 4.99 -7.56 0.65
N ILE A 11 4.39 -8.48 -0.10
CA ILE A 11 4.34 -8.38 -1.55
C ILE A 11 3.56 -7.13 -1.96
N ALA A 12 2.40 -6.91 -1.36
CA ALA A 12 1.59 -5.73 -1.66
C ALA A 12 2.35 -4.44 -1.34
N LEU A 13 3.06 -4.41 -0.22
CA LEU A 13 3.83 -3.25 0.17
C LEU A 13 4.96 -2.97 -0.82
N LYS A 14 5.65 -4.00 -1.28
CA LYS A 14 6.70 -3.84 -2.28
C LYS A 14 6.15 -3.26 -3.57
N ILE A 15 5.01 -3.75 -4.02
CA ILE A 15 4.37 -3.25 -5.23
C ILE A 15 4.01 -1.78 -5.06
N ALA A 16 3.40 -1.43 -3.93
CA ALA A 16 2.99 -0.06 -3.66
C ALA A 16 4.19 0.89 -3.57
N LEU A 17 5.26 0.46 -2.91
CA LEU A 17 6.48 1.27 -2.82
C LEU A 17 7.08 1.53 -4.18
N LYS A 18 7.11 0.52 -5.04
CA LYS A 18 7.66 0.66 -6.37
C LYS A 18 6.80 1.57 -7.23
N ALA A 19 5.47 1.41 -7.14
CA ALA A 19 4.54 2.20 -7.95
C ALA A 19 4.57 3.67 -7.57
N HIS A 20 4.76 3.99 -6.30
CA HIS A 20 4.75 5.37 -5.83
C HIS A 20 6.13 5.96 -5.62
N LYS A 21 7.16 5.25 -6.06
CA LYS A 21 8.54 5.72 -5.89
C LYS A 21 8.73 7.09 -6.52
N GLY A 22 9.27 8.01 -5.74
CA GLY A 22 9.55 9.35 -6.21
C GLY A 22 8.35 10.28 -6.27
N GLN A 23 7.18 9.79 -5.93
CA GLN A 23 5.97 10.60 -5.91
C GLN A 23 5.76 11.23 -4.54
N HIS A 24 5.27 12.46 -4.54
CA HIS A 24 5.02 13.22 -3.31
C HIS A 24 3.66 13.89 -3.40
N ASP A 25 3.03 14.07 -2.25
CA ASP A 25 1.77 14.79 -2.19
C ASP A 25 2.01 16.31 -2.18
N LEU A 26 0.95 17.09 -2.06
CA LEU A 26 1.04 18.54 -2.10
C LEU A 26 1.83 19.12 -0.93
N ASP A 27 1.94 18.39 0.15
CA ASP A 27 2.70 18.82 1.32
C ASP A 27 4.15 18.36 1.28
N GLY A 28 4.54 17.67 0.22
CA GLY A 28 5.91 17.19 0.06
C GLY A 28 6.19 15.85 0.71
N ASN A 29 5.18 15.19 1.25
CA ASN A 29 5.36 13.87 1.88
C ASN A 29 5.32 12.77 0.83
N PRO A 30 6.07 11.67 1.02
CA PRO A 30 6.02 10.55 0.08
C PRO A 30 4.59 10.06 -0.12
N MET A 31 4.21 9.85 -1.38
CA MET A 31 2.86 9.43 -1.73
C MET A 31 2.47 8.10 -1.10
N ILE A 32 3.44 7.22 -0.84
CA ILE A 32 3.16 5.92 -0.23
C ILE A 32 2.49 6.03 1.16
N LEU A 33 2.66 7.16 1.84
CA LEU A 33 2.10 7.32 3.17
C LEU A 33 0.57 7.27 3.18
N HIS A 34 -0.07 7.69 2.09
CA HIS A 34 -1.52 7.67 2.01
C HIS A 34 -2.09 6.24 1.98
N PRO A 35 -1.71 5.39 1.02
CA PRO A 35 -2.21 4.02 1.03
C PRO A 35 -1.78 3.24 2.27
N LEU A 36 -0.60 3.54 2.80
CA LEU A 36 -0.15 2.90 4.02
C LEU A 36 -1.06 3.24 5.21
N THR A 37 -1.45 4.51 5.34
CA THR A 37 -2.36 4.94 6.39
C THR A 37 -3.72 4.23 6.25
N VAL A 38 -4.24 4.15 5.04
CA VAL A 38 -5.50 3.45 4.78
C VAL A 38 -5.38 1.97 5.14
N ALA A 39 -4.26 1.36 4.75
CA ALA A 39 -4.04 -0.06 5.01
C ALA A 39 -3.99 -0.38 6.49
N LEU A 40 -3.39 0.49 7.28
CA LEU A 40 -3.27 0.29 8.73
C LEU A 40 -4.62 0.27 9.45
N LYS A 41 -5.66 0.76 8.80
CA LYS A 41 -7.01 0.74 9.34
C LYS A 41 -7.74 -0.56 9.04
N GLY A 42 -7.15 -1.44 8.25
CA GLY A 42 -7.75 -2.71 7.89
C GLY A 42 -7.81 -3.66 9.06
N ASN A 43 -8.85 -4.48 9.11
CA ASN A 43 -9.05 -5.44 10.18
C ASN A 43 -8.53 -6.84 9.87
N ASN A 44 -8.18 -7.09 8.63
CA ASN A 44 -7.66 -8.38 8.22
C ASN A 44 -6.73 -8.21 7.02
N GLU A 45 -6.10 -9.29 6.62
CA GLU A 45 -5.13 -9.28 5.53
C GLU A 45 -5.72 -8.72 4.24
N SER A 46 -6.92 -9.18 3.88
CA SER A 46 -7.53 -8.73 2.63
C SER A 46 -7.73 -7.21 2.60
N GLU A 47 -8.16 -6.64 3.71
CA GLU A 47 -8.35 -5.20 3.79
C GLU A 47 -7.04 -4.44 3.74
N ILE A 48 -6.01 -4.98 4.38
CA ILE A 48 -4.69 -4.35 4.38
C ILE A 48 -4.11 -4.37 2.97
N VAL A 49 -4.17 -5.51 2.31
CA VAL A 49 -3.65 -5.64 0.94
C VAL A 49 -4.43 -4.74 -0.02
N ALA A 50 -5.76 -4.72 0.11
CA ALA A 50 -6.59 -3.86 -0.73
C ALA A 50 -6.24 -2.38 -0.52
N GLY A 51 -6.02 -1.98 0.74
CA GLY A 51 -5.64 -0.61 1.05
C GLY A 51 -4.31 -0.22 0.43
N LEU A 52 -3.34 -1.14 0.44
CA LEU A 52 -2.03 -0.88 -0.14
C LEU A 52 -2.09 -0.76 -1.65
N LEU A 53 -2.96 -1.50 -2.31
CA LEU A 53 -2.97 -1.61 -3.76
C LEU A 53 -4.02 -0.74 -4.46
N HIS A 54 -4.97 -0.15 -3.74
CA HIS A 54 -6.06 0.54 -4.42
C HIS A 54 -5.59 1.72 -5.27
N ASP A 55 -4.61 2.49 -4.80
CA ASP A 55 -4.08 3.60 -5.58
C ASP A 55 -3.16 3.13 -6.69
N VAL A 56 -2.51 1.99 -6.50
CA VAL A 56 -1.64 1.42 -7.53
C VAL A 56 -2.45 1.10 -8.78
N VAL A 57 -3.62 0.49 -8.59
CA VAL A 57 -4.49 0.13 -9.71
C VAL A 57 -5.01 1.37 -10.43
N GLU A 58 -5.30 2.44 -9.71
CA GLU A 58 -5.80 3.66 -10.31
C GLU A 58 -4.71 4.48 -11.01
N ASP A 59 -3.51 4.51 -10.43
CA ASP A 59 -2.44 5.38 -10.90
C ASP A 59 -1.53 4.75 -11.96
N THR A 60 -1.54 3.43 -12.07
CA THR A 60 -0.73 2.74 -13.09
C THR A 60 -1.63 2.32 -14.23
N GLU A 61 -1.18 2.56 -15.42
CA GLU A 61 -1.92 2.21 -16.63
C GLU A 61 -1.40 0.98 -17.30
#